data_c0c444e097bce0390e8c90dbb4ae2dac
#
_entry.id   c0c444e097bce0390e8c90dbb4ae2dac
#
_cell.length_a   1.000
_cell.length_b   1.000
_cell.length_c   1.000
_cell.angle_alpha   90.00
_cell.angle_beta   90.00
_cell.angle_gamma   90.00
#
_symmetry.space_group_name_H-M   'P 1'
#
loop_
_entity.id
_entity.type
_entity.pdbx_description
1 polymer ?
#
loop_
_entity_poly.entity_id
_entity_poly.type
_entity_poly.pdbx_seq_one_letter_code
_entity_poly.pdbx_strand_id
1 'polypeptide(L)'
;MSIEKYEIDRRRTKELGQPELQVISRKGDRNHFFCTLVPAKARPCCPRCGNPEVRNQGNMHRDYLDVIPRGDDVAIITITYEFRKAKCLSPDCGCVYYPEITFASPYARTTRRVDNAIVRMVLRGGCSYSEIAEEFEGHLSRQVVGQIFHRRAKELNADQSDSTAWYRELLEEGPYLFYSGVLSRGRRLP
;
A
#
# COMPACT_ATOMS: atom_id res chain seq x y z
N MET A 1 28.75 12.55 -4.29
CA MET A 1 27.44 12.99 -4.78
C MET A 1 26.51 13.10 -3.59
N SER A 2 26.09 14.32 -3.25
CA SER A 2 25.25 14.64 -2.09
C SER A 2 23.94 13.86 -2.18
N ILE A 3 23.63 13.13 -1.13
CA ILE A 3 22.26 12.70 -0.84
C ILE A 3 21.52 13.99 -0.57
N GLU A 4 20.66 14.42 -1.47
CA GLU A 4 19.70 15.48 -1.17
C GLU A 4 19.01 15.07 0.13
N LYS A 5 19.22 15.87 1.15
CA LYS A 5 18.60 15.67 2.46
C LYS A 5 17.14 16.00 2.29
N TYR A 6 16.30 14.97 2.05
CA TYR A 6 14.86 15.16 2.04
C TYR A 6 14.40 15.66 3.40
N GLU A 7 13.63 16.72 3.39
CA GLU A 7 12.93 17.17 4.57
C GLU A 7 11.74 16.24 4.83
N ILE A 8 11.72 15.63 6.01
CA ILE A 8 10.66 14.69 6.40
C ILE A 8 9.50 15.47 7.01
N ASP A 9 8.33 15.31 6.40
CA ASP A 9 7.08 15.80 6.96
C ASP A 9 6.56 14.81 8.02
N ARG A 10 6.90 15.08 9.28
CA ARG A 10 6.52 14.21 10.41
C ARG A 10 5.00 14.14 10.61
N ARG A 11 4.26 15.22 10.34
CA ARG A 11 2.81 15.26 10.50
C ARG A 11 2.15 14.33 9.49
N ARG A 12 2.49 14.48 8.21
CA ARG A 12 1.95 13.63 7.14
C ARG A 12 2.43 12.18 7.25
N THR A 13 3.65 11.94 7.74
CA THR A 13 4.14 10.59 8.03
C THR A 13 3.27 9.91 9.09
N LYS A 14 2.91 10.63 10.16
CA LYS A 14 1.99 10.11 11.18
C LYS A 14 0.58 9.89 10.63
N GLU A 15 0.08 10.81 9.80
CA GLU A 15 -1.23 10.69 9.13
C GLU A 15 -1.27 9.47 8.20
N LEU A 16 -0.19 9.23 7.45
CA LEU A 16 -0.09 8.07 6.57
C LEU A 16 -0.18 6.73 7.33
N GLY A 17 0.42 6.63 8.52
CA GLY A 17 0.35 5.44 9.38
C GLY A 17 0.95 4.17 8.78
N GLN A 18 1.88 4.29 7.83
CA GLN A 18 2.66 3.18 7.27
C GLN A 18 4.05 3.18 7.92
N PRO A 19 4.40 2.19 8.76
CA PRO A 19 5.61 2.24 9.60
C PRO A 19 6.90 2.23 8.79
N GLU A 20 6.89 1.66 7.59
CA GLU A 20 8.04 1.59 6.70
C GLU A 20 8.21 2.80 5.78
N LEU A 21 7.27 3.74 5.78
CA LEU A 21 7.30 4.90 4.90
C LEU A 21 7.48 6.21 5.68
N GLN A 22 8.27 7.10 5.14
CA GLN A 22 8.36 8.50 5.56
C GLN A 22 7.88 9.39 4.44
N VAL A 23 7.01 10.33 4.76
CA VAL A 23 6.58 11.36 3.82
C VAL A 23 7.67 12.42 3.72
N ILE A 24 8.11 12.69 2.52
CA ILE A 24 9.06 13.77 2.22
C ILE A 24 8.31 15.04 1.85
N SER A 25 8.78 16.18 2.39
CA SER A 25 8.15 17.47 2.13
C SER A 25 8.37 17.88 0.67
N ARG A 26 7.33 17.73 -0.15
CA ARG A 26 7.26 18.24 -1.51
C ARG A 26 5.95 18.99 -1.71
N LYS A 27 5.93 19.88 -2.71
CA LYS A 27 4.69 20.54 -3.14
C LYS A 27 3.76 19.48 -3.73
N GLY A 28 2.69 19.20 -3.05
CA GLY A 28 1.63 18.29 -3.47
C GLY A 28 0.29 18.76 -2.92
N ASP A 29 -0.80 18.23 -3.42
CA ASP A 29 -2.12 18.47 -2.90
C ASP A 29 -2.37 17.70 -1.59
N ARG A 30 -3.56 17.87 -1.00
CA ARG A 30 -3.95 17.24 0.25
C ARG A 30 -3.96 15.70 0.17
N ASN A 31 -4.22 15.16 -1.02
CA ASN A 31 -4.39 13.73 -1.25
C ASN A 31 -3.17 13.08 -1.94
N HIS A 32 -2.06 13.81 -2.06
CA HIS A 32 -0.85 13.28 -2.66
C HIS A 32 0.33 13.31 -1.67
N PHE A 33 0.90 12.13 -1.42
CA PHE A 33 2.02 11.91 -0.49
C PHE A 33 3.24 11.42 -1.25
N PHE A 34 4.35 12.16 -1.15
CA PHE A 34 5.65 11.71 -1.65
C PHE A 34 6.37 11.00 -0.51
N CYS A 35 6.71 9.74 -0.72
CA CYS A 35 7.25 8.89 0.33
C CYS A 35 8.58 8.27 -0.06
N THR A 36 9.41 7.99 0.94
CA THR A 36 10.60 7.16 0.83
C THR A 36 10.57 6.08 1.92
N LEU A 37 11.31 5.00 1.74
CA LEU A 37 11.47 4.01 2.81
C LEU A 37 12.21 4.60 4.00
N VAL A 38 11.76 4.24 5.19
CA VAL A 38 12.55 4.43 6.41
C VAL A 38 13.80 3.56 6.26
N PRO A 39 15.01 4.12 6.37
CA PRO A 39 16.22 3.35 6.25
C PRO A 39 16.24 2.22 7.28
N ALA A 40 16.34 0.98 6.83
CA ALA A 40 16.65 -0.12 7.72
C ALA A 40 18.03 0.13 8.35
N LYS A 41 18.21 -0.24 9.62
CA LYS A 41 19.49 -0.07 10.35
C LYS A 41 20.66 -0.84 9.71
N ALA A 42 20.37 -1.84 8.88
CA ALA A 42 21.37 -2.63 8.16
C ALA A 42 21.65 -2.05 6.78
N ARG A 43 22.91 -2.10 6.34
CA ARG A 43 23.28 -1.79 4.96
C ARG A 43 22.55 -2.76 4.03
N PRO A 44 21.99 -2.28 2.93
CA PRO A 44 21.34 -3.16 1.97
C PRO A 44 22.40 -4.10 1.38
N CYS A 45 22.23 -5.40 1.61
CA CYS A 45 23.03 -6.43 0.97
C CYS A 45 22.31 -6.96 -0.27
N CYS A 46 23.07 -7.52 -1.20
CA CYS A 46 22.47 -8.21 -2.35
C CYS A 46 21.58 -9.37 -1.87
N PRO A 47 20.29 -9.42 -2.23
CA PRO A 47 19.40 -10.48 -1.78
C PRO A 47 19.74 -11.86 -2.36
N ARG A 48 20.57 -11.91 -3.43
CA ARG A 48 20.96 -13.15 -4.09
C ARG A 48 22.21 -13.79 -3.50
N CYS A 49 23.24 -12.99 -3.18
CA CYS A 49 24.55 -13.50 -2.74
C CYS A 49 25.04 -12.92 -1.41
N GLY A 50 24.28 -12.02 -0.78
CA GLY A 50 24.65 -11.40 0.50
C GLY A 50 25.77 -10.35 0.43
N ASN A 51 26.36 -10.07 -0.76
CA ASN A 51 27.43 -9.10 -0.89
C ASN A 51 26.97 -7.70 -0.48
N PRO A 52 27.67 -7.02 0.45
CA PRO A 52 27.36 -5.65 0.86
C PRO A 52 27.76 -4.59 -0.16
N GLU A 53 28.62 -4.92 -1.13
CA GLU A 53 29.03 -4.01 -2.16
C GLU A 53 27.97 -3.90 -3.25
N VAL A 54 27.23 -2.79 -3.21
CA VAL A 54 26.17 -2.52 -4.15
C VAL A 54 26.31 -1.10 -4.72
N ARG A 55 25.96 -0.93 -5.97
CA ARG A 55 25.96 0.36 -6.68
C ARG A 55 24.55 0.81 -6.98
N ASN A 56 24.26 2.07 -6.71
CA ASN A 56 23.01 2.69 -7.14
C ASN A 56 22.95 2.76 -8.68
N GLN A 57 21.83 2.28 -9.25
CA GLN A 57 21.57 2.25 -10.70
C GLN A 57 20.51 3.31 -11.12
N GLY A 58 20.16 4.22 -10.23
CA GLY A 58 19.21 5.29 -10.47
C GLY A 58 18.04 5.28 -9.51
N ASN A 59 17.33 6.40 -9.51
CA ASN A 59 16.10 6.57 -8.72
C ASN A 59 14.90 6.17 -9.58
N MET A 60 13.97 5.49 -8.96
CA MET A 60 12.71 5.08 -9.55
C MET A 60 11.58 5.60 -8.67
N HIS A 61 10.41 5.79 -9.25
CA HIS A 61 9.20 6.10 -8.51
C HIS A 61 8.05 5.21 -8.98
N ARG A 62 7.10 5.01 -8.09
CA ARG A 62 5.89 4.25 -8.39
C ARG A 62 4.73 4.79 -7.56
N ASP A 63 3.60 4.99 -8.22
CA ASP A 63 2.39 5.45 -7.57
C ASP A 63 1.57 4.27 -7.07
N TYR A 64 1.00 4.46 -5.87
CA TYR A 64 0.08 3.53 -5.22
C TYR A 64 -1.15 4.28 -4.76
N LEU A 65 -2.30 3.67 -4.96
CA LEU A 65 -3.53 4.10 -4.32
C LEU A 65 -3.52 3.60 -2.87
N ASP A 66 -3.88 4.48 -1.94
CA ASP A 66 -4.01 4.16 -0.52
C ASP A 66 -5.23 4.85 0.07
N VAL A 67 -5.58 4.46 1.29
CA VAL A 67 -6.67 5.04 2.07
C VAL A 67 -6.18 5.36 3.47
N ILE A 68 -6.53 6.54 3.96
CA ILE A 68 -6.20 6.97 5.32
C ILE A 68 -7.43 7.51 6.04
N PRO A 69 -7.54 7.27 7.37
CA PRO A 69 -8.61 7.86 8.16
C PRO A 69 -8.42 9.37 8.29
N ARG A 70 -9.51 10.13 8.18
CA ARG A 70 -9.56 11.58 8.41
C ARG A 70 -10.78 11.93 9.24
N GLY A 71 -10.64 11.85 10.57
CA GLY A 71 -11.76 11.97 11.48
C GLY A 71 -12.73 10.82 11.31
N ASP A 72 -14.00 11.12 11.03
CA ASP A 72 -15.05 10.12 10.80
C ASP A 72 -15.14 9.66 9.34
N ASP A 73 -14.23 10.15 8.47
CA ASP A 73 -14.22 9.86 7.05
C ASP A 73 -12.92 9.16 6.62
N VAL A 74 -12.88 8.70 5.38
CA VAL A 74 -11.73 8.06 4.75
C VAL A 74 -11.33 8.85 3.52
N ALA A 75 -10.07 9.26 3.47
CA ALA A 75 -9.53 9.90 2.30
C ALA A 75 -8.82 8.88 1.40
N ILE A 76 -9.15 8.92 0.12
CA ILE A 76 -8.40 8.25 -0.93
C ILE A 76 -7.18 9.11 -1.25
N ILE A 77 -6.01 8.51 -1.23
CA ILE A 77 -4.76 9.22 -1.48
C ILE A 77 -3.90 8.49 -2.52
N THR A 78 -3.04 9.25 -3.18
CA THR A 78 -1.97 8.73 -4.01
C THR A 78 -0.65 8.83 -3.27
N ILE A 79 0.07 7.72 -3.15
CA ILE A 79 1.44 7.67 -2.63
C ILE A 79 2.38 7.55 -3.82
N THR A 80 3.20 8.57 -4.07
CA THR A 80 4.36 8.43 -4.96
C THR A 80 5.54 7.93 -4.14
N TYR A 81 5.82 6.64 -4.24
CA TYR A 81 6.93 5.99 -3.56
C TYR A 81 8.21 6.10 -4.39
N GLU A 82 9.24 6.71 -3.80
CA GLU A 82 10.57 6.80 -4.40
C GLU A 82 11.51 5.74 -3.84
N PHE A 83 12.21 5.05 -4.71
CA PHE A 83 13.15 4.00 -4.34
C PHE A 83 14.36 3.97 -5.28
N ARG A 84 15.42 3.32 -4.84
CA ARG A 84 16.65 3.16 -5.62
C ARG A 84 16.78 1.75 -6.15
N LYS A 85 17.06 1.65 -7.44
CA LYS A 85 17.49 0.42 -8.08
C LYS A 85 18.95 0.18 -7.74
N ALA A 86 19.31 -1.01 -7.29
CA ALA A 86 20.67 -1.37 -6.89
C ALA A 86 21.23 -2.50 -7.78
N LYS A 87 22.55 -2.47 -8.02
CA LYS A 87 23.28 -3.53 -8.71
C LYS A 87 24.36 -4.08 -7.76
N CYS A 88 24.40 -5.40 -7.61
CA CYS A 88 25.48 -6.09 -6.92
C CYS A 88 26.79 -5.94 -7.68
N LEU A 89 27.88 -5.67 -6.99
CA LEU A 89 29.22 -5.52 -7.58
C LEU A 89 30.03 -6.82 -7.53
N SER A 90 29.51 -7.89 -6.94
CA SER A 90 30.17 -9.21 -7.02
C SER A 90 30.28 -9.65 -8.47
N PRO A 91 31.50 -10.05 -8.94
CA PRO A 91 31.74 -10.49 -10.32
C PRO A 91 30.83 -11.63 -10.75
N ASP A 92 30.59 -12.58 -9.82
CA ASP A 92 29.81 -13.80 -10.08
C ASP A 92 28.29 -13.59 -9.96
N CYS A 93 27.85 -12.42 -9.48
CA CYS A 93 26.43 -12.17 -9.23
C CYS A 93 25.83 -11.16 -10.19
N GLY A 94 26.34 -9.94 -10.23
CA GLY A 94 25.86 -8.86 -11.10
C GLY A 94 24.35 -8.55 -10.99
N CYS A 95 23.65 -9.13 -9.99
CA CYS A 95 22.20 -9.04 -9.82
C CYS A 95 21.74 -7.59 -9.67
N VAL A 96 20.68 -7.23 -10.40
CA VAL A 96 19.99 -5.95 -10.24
C VAL A 96 18.70 -6.19 -9.49
N TYR A 97 18.45 -5.40 -8.45
CA TYR A 97 17.29 -5.58 -7.58
C TYR A 97 16.70 -4.26 -7.10
N TYR A 98 15.51 -4.36 -6.56
CA TYR A 98 14.76 -3.26 -5.94
C TYR A 98 14.57 -3.58 -4.45
N PRO A 99 14.40 -2.56 -3.57
CA PRO A 99 14.03 -2.81 -2.20
C PRO A 99 12.69 -3.56 -2.15
N GLU A 100 12.56 -4.43 -1.17
CA GLU A 100 11.31 -5.12 -0.91
C GLU A 100 10.24 -4.11 -0.50
N ILE A 101 9.04 -4.27 -1.04
CA ILE A 101 7.87 -3.46 -0.74
C ILE A 101 6.91 -4.33 0.08
N THR A 102 6.74 -3.98 1.35
CA THR A 102 5.91 -4.74 2.30
C THR A 102 4.48 -4.22 2.41
N PHE A 103 4.27 -2.94 2.10
CA PHE A 103 2.96 -2.29 2.17
C PHE A 103 2.02 -2.57 0.99
N ALA A 104 2.50 -3.26 -0.03
CA ALA A 104 1.72 -3.64 -1.21
C ALA A 104 2.08 -5.04 -1.69
N SER A 105 1.15 -5.71 -2.35
CA SER A 105 1.42 -7.00 -3.00
C SER A 105 2.34 -6.81 -4.23
N PRO A 106 3.11 -7.85 -4.63
CA PRO A 106 3.95 -7.78 -5.82
C PRO A 106 3.17 -7.31 -7.06
N TYR A 107 3.75 -6.35 -7.78
CA TYR A 107 3.15 -5.74 -8.99
C TYR A 107 1.85 -4.97 -8.77
N ALA A 108 1.29 -4.92 -7.57
CA ALA A 108 0.10 -4.13 -7.26
C ALA A 108 0.35 -2.62 -7.41
N ARG A 109 -0.73 -1.87 -7.65
CA ARG A 109 -0.78 -0.41 -7.63
C ARG A 109 -1.65 0.10 -6.49
N THR A 110 -2.06 -0.79 -5.61
CA THR A 110 -2.82 -0.52 -4.40
C THR A 110 -2.03 -1.00 -3.20
N THR A 111 -2.20 -0.31 -2.07
CA THR A 111 -1.63 -0.78 -0.80
C THR A 111 -2.46 -1.94 -0.24
N ARG A 112 -1.88 -2.70 0.69
CA ARG A 112 -2.61 -3.76 1.40
C ARG A 112 -3.83 -3.22 2.16
N ARG A 113 -3.82 -1.95 2.58
CA ARG A 113 -5.00 -1.31 3.21
C ARG A 113 -6.16 -1.20 2.25
N VAL A 114 -5.92 -0.77 1.01
CA VAL A 114 -6.95 -0.73 -0.04
C VAL A 114 -7.45 -2.13 -0.36
N ASP A 115 -6.53 -3.09 -0.53
CA ASP A 115 -6.89 -4.48 -0.83
C ASP A 115 -7.78 -5.07 0.28
N ASN A 116 -7.42 -4.86 1.54
CA ASN A 116 -8.20 -5.30 2.70
C ASN A 116 -9.57 -4.58 2.78
N ALA A 117 -9.60 -3.28 2.49
CA ALA A 117 -10.84 -2.51 2.46
C ALA A 117 -11.82 -3.07 1.43
N ILE A 118 -11.37 -3.35 0.21
CA ILE A 118 -12.17 -3.96 -0.86
C ILE A 118 -12.73 -5.32 -0.42
N VAL A 119 -11.88 -6.18 0.16
CA VAL A 119 -12.34 -7.49 0.64
C VAL A 119 -13.42 -7.34 1.74
N ARG A 120 -13.24 -6.40 2.67
CA ARG A 120 -14.26 -6.12 3.71
C ARG A 120 -15.58 -5.63 3.11
N MET A 121 -15.55 -4.71 2.15
CA MET A 121 -16.74 -4.19 1.48
C MET A 121 -17.53 -5.31 0.79
N VAL A 122 -16.85 -6.23 0.12
CA VAL A 122 -17.49 -7.38 -0.52
C VAL A 122 -18.08 -8.32 0.53
N LEU A 123 -17.31 -8.70 1.55
CA LEU A 123 -17.71 -9.75 2.50
C LEU A 123 -18.71 -9.28 3.54
N ARG A 124 -18.59 -8.04 4.01
CA ARG A 124 -19.49 -7.49 5.06
C ARG A 124 -20.65 -6.70 4.49
N GLY A 125 -20.34 -5.84 3.50
CA GLY A 125 -21.33 -4.92 2.94
C GLY A 125 -22.20 -5.56 1.87
N GLY A 126 -21.82 -6.74 1.34
CA GLY A 126 -22.45 -7.31 0.18
C GLY A 126 -22.38 -6.40 -1.05
N CYS A 127 -21.42 -5.44 -1.05
CA CYS A 127 -21.28 -4.49 -2.14
C CYS A 127 -20.83 -5.19 -3.42
N SER A 128 -21.44 -4.81 -4.53
CA SER A 128 -20.99 -5.24 -5.85
C SER A 128 -19.66 -4.56 -6.21
N TYR A 129 -18.89 -5.15 -7.12
CA TYR A 129 -17.64 -4.55 -7.58
C TYR A 129 -17.85 -3.19 -8.27
N SER A 130 -19.03 -2.92 -8.80
CA SER A 130 -19.38 -1.64 -9.41
C SER A 130 -19.58 -0.57 -8.34
N GLU A 131 -20.33 -0.87 -7.28
CA GLU A 131 -20.53 0.06 -6.16
C GLU A 131 -19.19 0.39 -5.47
N ILE A 132 -18.33 -0.61 -5.27
CA ILE A 132 -16.98 -0.38 -4.71
C ILE A 132 -16.14 0.51 -5.64
N ALA A 133 -16.19 0.31 -6.95
CA ALA A 133 -15.46 1.15 -7.89
C ALA A 133 -15.93 2.61 -7.86
N GLU A 134 -17.24 2.86 -7.67
CA GLU A 134 -17.82 4.19 -7.48
C GLU A 134 -17.32 4.87 -6.20
N GLU A 135 -17.23 4.11 -5.08
CA GLU A 135 -16.67 4.63 -3.82
C GLU A 135 -15.19 5.08 -3.96
N PHE A 136 -14.44 4.42 -4.84
CA PHE A 136 -13.07 4.84 -5.16
C PHE A 136 -12.98 5.96 -6.21
N GLU A 137 -14.08 6.70 -6.45
CA GLU A 137 -14.13 7.91 -7.28
C GLU A 137 -13.50 7.74 -8.69
N GLY A 138 -13.58 6.54 -9.26
CA GLY A 138 -13.01 6.22 -10.58
C GLY A 138 -11.51 5.89 -10.57
N HIS A 139 -10.84 5.90 -9.43
CA HIS A 139 -9.45 5.43 -9.32
C HIS A 139 -9.31 3.94 -9.62
N LEU A 140 -10.37 3.16 -9.42
CA LEU A 140 -10.43 1.74 -9.69
C LEU A 140 -11.61 1.42 -10.61
N SER A 141 -11.39 0.58 -11.62
CA SER A 141 -12.51 0.03 -12.40
C SER A 141 -13.09 -1.21 -11.70
N ARG A 142 -14.36 -1.55 -12.01
CA ARG A 142 -15.02 -2.78 -11.54
C ARG A 142 -14.16 -4.03 -11.75
N GLN A 143 -13.49 -4.13 -12.90
CA GLN A 143 -12.62 -5.27 -13.22
C GLN A 143 -11.41 -5.33 -12.30
N VAL A 144 -10.77 -4.17 -12.01
CA VAL A 144 -9.64 -4.07 -11.10
C VAL A 144 -10.06 -4.42 -9.67
N VAL A 145 -11.22 -3.96 -9.20
CA VAL A 145 -11.79 -4.34 -7.90
C VAL A 145 -11.93 -5.85 -7.78
N GLY A 146 -12.50 -6.53 -8.79
CA GLY A 146 -12.62 -7.99 -8.81
C GLY A 146 -11.25 -8.69 -8.77
N GLN A 147 -10.26 -8.20 -9.53
CA GLN A 147 -8.90 -8.75 -9.52
C GLN A 147 -8.23 -8.60 -8.15
N ILE A 148 -8.38 -7.44 -7.51
CA ILE A 148 -7.85 -7.18 -6.16
C ILE A 148 -8.50 -8.15 -5.16
N PHE A 149 -9.83 -8.27 -5.17
CA PHE A 149 -10.56 -9.17 -4.30
C PHE A 149 -10.05 -10.62 -4.41
N HIS A 150 -10.01 -11.17 -5.63
CA HIS A 150 -9.58 -12.54 -5.85
C HIS A 150 -8.11 -12.77 -5.49
N ARG A 151 -7.22 -11.83 -5.83
CA ARG A 151 -5.80 -11.90 -5.45
C ARG A 151 -5.66 -11.93 -3.93
N ARG A 152 -6.29 -10.97 -3.23
CA ARG A 152 -6.14 -10.85 -1.78
C ARG A 152 -6.78 -12.02 -1.03
N ALA A 153 -7.93 -12.48 -1.48
CA ALA A 153 -8.56 -13.68 -0.91
C ALA A 153 -7.67 -14.93 -1.07
N LYS A 154 -6.99 -15.06 -2.22
CA LYS A 154 -6.03 -16.15 -2.43
C LYS A 154 -4.81 -16.06 -1.52
N GLU A 155 -4.23 -14.86 -1.33
CA GLU A 155 -3.12 -14.62 -0.41
C GLU A 155 -3.50 -15.01 1.03
N LEU A 156 -4.65 -14.54 1.50
CA LEU A 156 -5.15 -14.82 2.85
C LEU A 156 -5.44 -16.31 3.08
N ASN A 157 -5.95 -17.01 2.08
CA ASN A 157 -6.17 -18.46 2.16
C ASN A 157 -4.86 -19.28 2.14
N ALA A 158 -3.81 -18.77 1.49
CA ALA A 158 -2.54 -19.47 1.41
C ALA A 158 -1.72 -19.38 2.70
N ASP A 159 -1.88 -18.30 3.47
CA ASP A 159 -1.13 -18.02 4.70
C ASP A 159 -1.67 -18.81 5.91
N GLN A 160 -2.82 -19.49 5.79
CA GLN A 160 -3.46 -20.13 6.94
C GLN A 160 -3.90 -21.57 6.66
N SER A 161 -3.51 -22.47 7.57
CA SER A 161 -4.00 -23.84 7.61
C SER A 161 -5.49 -23.94 8.03
N ASP A 162 -6.04 -22.87 8.62
CA ASP A 162 -7.45 -22.73 8.99
C ASP A 162 -8.10 -21.64 8.11
N SER A 163 -8.94 -22.06 7.16
CA SER A 163 -9.61 -21.19 6.19
C SER A 163 -10.57 -20.17 6.81
N THR A 164 -10.87 -20.27 8.10
CA THR A 164 -11.78 -19.35 8.82
C THR A 164 -11.05 -18.32 9.66
N ALA A 165 -9.80 -18.55 10.04
CA ALA A 165 -9.06 -17.65 10.92
C ALA A 165 -8.79 -16.29 10.27
N TRP A 166 -8.41 -16.24 8.98
CA TRP A 166 -8.20 -14.99 8.26
C TRP A 166 -9.47 -14.14 8.14
N TYR A 167 -10.61 -14.80 7.98
CA TYR A 167 -11.92 -14.14 7.90
C TYR A 167 -12.23 -13.45 9.23
N ARG A 168 -11.93 -14.10 10.36
CA ARG A 168 -12.11 -13.56 11.69
C ARG A 168 -11.17 -12.38 11.96
N GLU A 169 -9.87 -12.54 11.66
CA GLU A 169 -8.86 -11.49 11.80
C GLU A 169 -9.23 -10.24 10.97
N LEU A 170 -9.64 -10.42 9.71
CA LEU A 170 -10.10 -9.33 8.84
C LEU A 170 -11.37 -8.65 9.38
N LEU A 171 -12.18 -9.39 10.14
CA LEU A 171 -13.35 -8.87 10.81
C LEU A 171 -13.00 -8.14 12.12
N GLU A 172 -11.93 -8.55 12.82
CA GLU A 172 -11.51 -7.99 14.11
C GLU A 172 -10.53 -6.81 13.96
N GLU A 173 -9.64 -6.85 12.99
CA GLU A 173 -8.68 -5.76 12.71
C GLU A 173 -9.37 -4.50 12.16
N GLY A 174 -9.96 -3.77 13.03
CA GLY A 174 -10.47 -2.42 12.79
C GLY A 174 -11.88 -2.38 12.22
N PRO A 175 -12.75 -1.96 13.09
CA PRO A 175 -14.06 -1.54 12.70
C PRO A 175 -13.92 -0.23 11.94
N TYR A 176 -14.73 -0.01 10.93
CA TYR A 176 -15.32 1.30 10.78
C TYR A 176 -14.86 2.24 9.70
N LEU A 177 -13.80 2.04 8.97
CA LEU A 177 -13.35 3.08 8.07
C LEU A 177 -14.25 3.29 6.84
N PHE A 178 -15.03 2.31 6.42
CA PHE A 178 -15.91 2.44 5.25
C PHE A 178 -17.40 2.32 5.55
N TYR A 179 -17.81 2.01 6.77
CA TYR A 179 -19.23 1.73 7.06
C TYR A 179 -20.07 2.97 7.33
N SER A 180 -19.46 4.07 7.77
CA SER A 180 -20.20 5.31 8.05
C SER A 180 -20.51 6.14 6.79
N GLY A 181 -19.71 6.06 5.74
CA GLY A 181 -19.92 6.80 4.50
C GLY A 181 -20.93 6.15 3.54
N VAL A 182 -20.92 4.83 3.43
CA VAL A 182 -21.79 4.09 2.50
C VAL A 182 -23.25 4.05 2.97
N LEU A 183 -23.51 4.06 4.28
CA LEU A 183 -24.88 4.03 4.82
C LEU A 183 -25.53 5.40 4.94
N SER A 184 -24.77 6.51 4.88
CA SER A 184 -25.34 7.86 4.96
C SER A 184 -25.92 8.37 3.65
N ARG A 185 -25.65 7.73 2.51
CA ARG A 185 -26.29 8.06 1.22
C ARG A 185 -27.46 7.13 0.91
N GLY A 186 -28.45 7.10 1.79
CA GLY A 186 -29.83 6.89 1.39
C GLY A 186 -30.27 5.51 0.97
N ARG A 187 -30.20 4.53 1.85
CA ARG A 187 -31.25 3.49 1.88
C ARG A 187 -31.75 3.31 3.32
N ARG A 188 -32.90 3.92 3.62
CA ARG A 188 -33.75 3.36 4.66
C ARG A 188 -34.14 1.97 4.18
N LEU A 189 -33.69 0.95 4.88
CA LEU A 189 -34.24 -0.38 4.74
C LEU A 189 -35.70 -0.34 5.20
N PRO A 190 -36.60 -1.07 4.55
CA PRO A 190 -38.01 -1.10 4.89
C PRO A 190 -38.28 -1.68 6.26
#